data_3201eb2fbc0a9e2e149a44585989e31d
#
_entry.id   3201eb2fbc0a9e2e149a44585989e31d
#
_cell.length_a   1.000
_cell.length_b   1.000
_cell.length_c   1.000
_cell.angle_alpha   90.00
_cell.angle_beta   90.00
_cell.angle_gamma   90.00
#
_symmetry.space_group_name_H-M   'P 1'
#
loop_
_entity.id
_entity.type
_entity.pdbx_description
1 polymer ?
#
loop_
_entity_poly.entity_id
_entity_poly.type
_entity_poly.pdbx_seq_one_letter_code
_entity_poly.pdbx_strand_id
1 'polypeptide(L)'
;MAPRRSTAGSSVQVRLASDELNLVEFPFALLSDRQRPDGNTLVFSDEIRGPDGQPVTRLWTVTGAEEFGLPTATDELVYLVLTEVTRAAGFQSPKVHFTRYDLLKRLGWPDKGSSYTRLHRALDRLLGVTITAIRAFYDRAAHTYVDVGFHILDDYALFDEPRGRKGPHDEPPRSYIRWNKTIFASFLAGYAKRLDLGLYLRLRSAVSRRLYRYLDKKRYDGKSQFRIGLEKLAFEKLGMSRTYFHSHIRAELARAHEELLRCGFLRGVDYEASRTTGEPLVVYRFGRVPQPSEGQEEVARLIELGVAEPVAVELVTTDVVAVREQLALLPFRDARDPAALIVTAVRERWPEPPAARAARARDVPTAADDQGSCQQPRQAGFDVDAALGRLSPAARAELERRAAEEVRRENPQVARYPDSAAFRALVRRRLAAILAAQGATE
;
A
#
# COMPACT_ATOMS: atom_id res chain seq x y z
N MET A 1 26.15 -48.61 -16.97
CA MET A 1 26.41 -47.23 -16.52
C MET A 1 25.23 -46.39 -16.98
N ALA A 2 24.34 -46.07 -16.07
CA ALA A 2 23.17 -45.24 -16.37
C ALA A 2 23.55 -43.74 -16.25
N PRO A 3 23.07 -42.83 -17.11
CA PRO A 3 23.41 -41.45 -17.04
C PRO A 3 22.70 -40.78 -15.83
N ARG A 4 23.49 -40.06 -15.02
CA ARG A 4 23.02 -39.25 -13.91
C ARG A 4 22.06 -38.19 -14.46
N ARG A 5 20.82 -38.17 -13.96
CA ARG A 5 19.86 -37.07 -14.16
C ARG A 5 20.47 -35.80 -13.59
N SER A 6 20.72 -34.84 -14.46
CA SER A 6 21.02 -33.46 -14.13
C SER A 6 19.86 -32.90 -13.30
N THR A 7 20.15 -32.48 -12.09
CA THR A 7 19.23 -31.68 -11.27
C THR A 7 19.06 -30.33 -11.96
N ALA A 8 17.94 -30.18 -12.68
CA ALA A 8 17.51 -28.90 -13.21
C ALA A 8 17.39 -27.93 -12.03
N GLY A 9 18.20 -26.87 -12.04
CA GLY A 9 18.10 -25.77 -11.11
C GLY A 9 16.70 -25.17 -11.20
N SER A 10 15.95 -25.28 -10.11
CA SER A 10 14.66 -24.60 -9.96
C SER A 10 14.91 -23.10 -10.12
N SER A 11 14.53 -22.54 -11.24
CA SER A 11 14.50 -21.09 -11.43
C SER A 11 13.54 -20.51 -10.38
N VAL A 12 14.10 -19.82 -9.39
CA VAL A 12 13.30 -19.17 -8.35
C VAL A 12 12.49 -18.08 -9.04
N GLN A 13 11.22 -18.33 -9.24
CA GLN A 13 10.28 -17.40 -9.83
C GLN A 13 10.25 -16.11 -8.98
N VAL A 14 10.67 -14.98 -9.56
CA VAL A 14 10.71 -13.70 -8.85
C VAL A 14 9.29 -13.16 -8.74
N ARG A 15 8.77 -13.11 -7.52
CA ARG A 15 7.45 -12.57 -7.22
C ARG A 15 7.58 -11.08 -6.89
N LEU A 16 6.89 -10.23 -7.62
CA LEU A 16 6.96 -8.77 -7.49
C LEU A 16 5.63 -8.15 -7.10
N ALA A 17 5.61 -7.45 -5.98
CA ALA A 17 4.53 -6.54 -5.61
C ALA A 17 4.82 -5.12 -6.11
N SER A 18 3.78 -4.27 -6.18
CA SER A 18 3.92 -2.83 -6.39
C SER A 18 3.62 -2.10 -5.09
N ASP A 19 4.67 -1.68 -4.38
CA ASP A 19 4.55 -1.04 -3.08
C ASP A 19 4.39 0.47 -3.22
N GLU A 20 3.23 1.00 -2.86
CA GLU A 20 2.92 2.43 -2.97
C GLU A 20 3.77 3.25 -2.00
N LEU A 21 4.47 4.27 -2.50
CA LEU A 21 5.56 4.90 -1.77
C LEU A 21 5.12 5.79 -0.59
N ASN A 22 3.88 6.30 -0.56
CA ASN A 22 3.36 7.01 0.59
C ASN A 22 3.04 6.02 1.74
N LEU A 23 2.45 4.84 1.41
CA LEU A 23 2.18 3.76 2.37
C LEU A 23 3.47 3.07 2.87
N VAL A 24 4.57 3.22 2.14
CA VAL A 24 5.90 2.81 2.62
C VAL A 24 6.49 3.85 3.57
N GLU A 25 6.32 5.15 3.29
CA GLU A 25 6.91 6.22 4.11
C GLU A 25 6.36 6.24 5.53
N PHE A 26 5.05 6.00 5.68
CA PHE A 26 4.40 5.91 6.98
C PHE A 26 3.67 4.57 7.12
N PRO A 27 3.65 3.97 8.33
CA PRO A 27 2.87 2.76 8.56
C PRO A 27 1.36 3.01 8.39
N PHE A 28 0.65 2.02 7.88
CA PHE A 28 -0.81 1.98 7.91
C PHE A 28 -1.36 0.79 8.70
N ALA A 29 -0.47 -0.08 9.19
CA ALA A 29 -0.80 -1.29 9.92
C ALA A 29 0.03 -1.43 11.20
N LEU A 30 -0.50 -2.16 12.16
CA LEU A 30 0.19 -2.57 13.37
C LEU A 30 1.31 -3.57 13.03
N LEU A 31 2.40 -3.56 13.80
CA LEU A 31 3.47 -4.57 13.75
C LEU A 31 3.06 -5.93 14.37
N SER A 32 1.82 -6.08 14.76
CA SER A 32 1.27 -7.25 15.45
C SER A 32 -0.10 -7.58 14.86
N ASP A 33 -0.51 -8.84 14.95
CA ASP A 33 -1.87 -9.25 14.62
C ASP A 33 -2.85 -9.02 15.78
N ARG A 34 -2.39 -8.49 16.90
CA ARG A 34 -3.21 -8.12 18.06
C ARG A 34 -3.60 -6.66 17.97
N GLN A 35 -4.88 -6.38 18.17
CA GLN A 35 -5.39 -5.01 18.27
C GLN A 35 -4.86 -4.33 19.54
N ARG A 36 -4.80 -3.00 19.52
CA ARG A 36 -4.37 -2.21 20.67
C ARG A 36 -5.55 -1.98 21.62
N PRO A 37 -5.36 -2.11 22.92
CA PRO A 37 -6.42 -1.79 23.88
C PRO A 37 -6.73 -0.28 23.94
N ASP A 38 -5.77 0.57 23.53
CA ASP A 38 -5.80 2.02 23.75
C ASP A 38 -6.41 2.81 22.57
N GLY A 39 -7.22 2.15 21.73
CA GLY A 39 -7.98 2.80 20.66
C GLY A 39 -7.53 2.45 19.23
N ASN A 40 -8.37 2.88 18.28
CA ASN A 40 -8.30 2.52 16.85
C ASN A 40 -7.59 3.60 16.00
N THR A 41 -6.68 4.40 16.58
CA THR A 41 -5.98 5.46 15.83
C THR A 41 -4.48 5.41 16.05
N LEU A 42 -3.73 5.46 14.95
CA LEU A 42 -2.27 5.64 14.94
C LEU A 42 -1.97 7.02 14.37
N VAL A 43 -1.00 7.71 14.98
CA VAL A 43 -0.54 9.01 14.51
C VAL A 43 0.97 8.97 14.34
N PHE A 44 1.42 9.31 13.13
CA PHE A 44 2.83 9.43 12.78
C PHE A 44 3.11 10.83 12.30
N SER A 45 4.28 11.35 12.66
CA SER A 45 4.71 12.67 12.22
C SER A 45 6.20 12.67 11.94
N ASP A 46 6.61 13.46 10.96
CA ASP A 46 8.00 13.80 10.78
C ASP A 46 8.14 15.21 10.18
N GLU A 47 9.38 15.67 10.08
CA GLU A 47 9.69 16.95 9.49
C GLU A 47 10.53 16.76 8.23
N ILE A 48 10.20 17.54 7.22
CA ILE A 48 10.96 17.71 5.98
C ILE A 48 11.32 19.18 5.79
N ARG A 49 12.31 19.46 4.98
CA ARG A 49 12.61 20.83 4.54
C ARG A 49 11.66 21.20 3.41
N GLY A 50 10.94 22.29 3.57
CA GLY A 50 10.11 22.91 2.53
C GLY A 50 10.97 23.52 1.41
N PRO A 51 10.34 23.99 0.32
CA PRO A 51 11.02 24.67 -0.79
C PRO A 51 11.74 25.94 -0.35
N ASP A 52 11.27 26.58 0.70
CA ASP A 52 11.82 27.77 1.34
C ASP A 52 12.92 27.46 2.37
N GLY A 53 13.29 26.19 2.52
CA GLY A 53 14.25 25.70 3.52
C GLY A 53 13.72 25.59 4.94
N GLN A 54 12.47 26.06 5.20
CA GLN A 54 11.85 25.98 6.52
C GLN A 54 11.39 24.54 6.83
N PRO A 55 11.36 24.14 8.12
CA PRO A 55 10.83 22.85 8.51
C PRO A 55 9.31 22.77 8.27
N VAL A 56 8.88 21.73 7.59
CA VAL A 56 7.46 21.44 7.34
C VAL A 56 7.12 20.14 8.03
N THR A 57 6.21 20.20 9.01
CA THR A 57 5.69 19.01 9.70
C THR A 57 4.69 18.29 8.80
N ARG A 58 4.91 16.99 8.60
CA ARG A 58 3.99 16.07 7.95
C ARG A 58 3.26 15.27 9.01
N LEU A 59 1.95 15.08 8.83
CA LEU A 59 1.13 14.29 9.73
C LEU A 59 0.41 13.19 8.94
N TRP A 60 0.48 11.97 9.47
CA TRP A 60 -0.16 10.79 8.92
C TRP A 60 -0.98 10.11 10.02
N THR A 61 -2.29 10.09 9.85
CA THR A 61 -3.22 9.49 10.81
C THR A 61 -3.91 8.30 10.17
N VAL A 62 -3.90 7.17 10.87
CA VAL A 62 -4.58 5.94 10.45
C VAL A 62 -5.64 5.62 11.47
N THR A 63 -6.89 5.57 11.06
CA THR A 63 -8.03 5.26 11.94
C THR A 63 -8.72 3.99 11.42
N GLY A 64 -8.78 2.96 12.26
CA GLY A 64 -9.55 1.75 11.98
C GLY A 64 -11.03 1.96 12.22
N ALA A 65 -11.88 1.22 11.53
CA ALA A 65 -13.29 1.14 11.87
C ALA A 65 -13.49 0.52 13.27
N GLU A 66 -14.50 0.95 13.99
CA GLU A 66 -14.77 0.46 15.36
C GLU A 66 -14.94 -1.06 15.40
N GLU A 67 -15.67 -1.61 14.45
CA GLU A 67 -15.98 -3.04 14.36
C GLU A 67 -14.75 -3.89 13.97
N PHE A 68 -13.90 -3.40 13.07
CA PHE A 68 -12.82 -4.20 12.49
C PHE A 68 -11.45 -3.93 13.11
N GLY A 69 -11.28 -2.78 13.74
CA GLY A 69 -10.02 -2.31 14.29
C GLY A 69 -9.04 -1.80 13.25
N LEU A 70 -7.80 -1.62 13.67
CA LEU A 70 -6.68 -1.21 12.81
C LEU A 70 -6.20 -2.36 11.93
N PRO A 71 -5.72 -2.08 10.71
CA PRO A 71 -4.96 -3.06 9.93
C PRO A 71 -3.78 -3.62 10.72
N THR A 72 -3.47 -4.88 10.48
CA THR A 72 -2.42 -5.64 11.17
C THR A 72 -1.30 -6.02 10.21
N ALA A 73 -0.23 -6.63 10.71
CA ALA A 73 0.85 -7.17 9.90
C ALA A 73 0.35 -8.21 8.85
N THR A 74 -0.71 -8.95 9.19
CA THR A 74 -1.39 -9.85 8.24
C THR A 74 -2.05 -9.08 7.09
N ASP A 75 -2.67 -7.95 7.37
CA ASP A 75 -3.38 -7.16 6.36
C ASP A 75 -2.41 -6.43 5.45
N GLU A 76 -1.24 -6.02 5.97
CA GLU A 76 -0.14 -5.52 5.15
C GLU A 76 0.35 -6.57 4.13
N LEU A 77 0.42 -7.85 4.54
CA LEU A 77 0.73 -8.93 3.61
C LEU A 77 -0.36 -9.12 2.55
N VAL A 78 -1.63 -9.09 2.95
CA VAL A 78 -2.76 -9.18 2.00
C VAL A 78 -2.72 -8.02 1.01
N TYR A 79 -2.50 -6.79 1.47
CA TYR A 79 -2.31 -5.61 0.63
C TYR A 79 -1.22 -5.85 -0.43
N LEU A 80 -0.04 -6.32 -0.04
CA LEU A 80 1.07 -6.57 -0.99
C LEU A 80 0.73 -7.66 -2.01
N VAL A 81 0.07 -8.74 -1.61
CA VAL A 81 -0.37 -9.78 -2.54
C VAL A 81 -1.46 -9.26 -3.49
N LEU A 82 -2.37 -8.39 -3.03
CA LEU A 82 -3.33 -7.73 -3.92
C LEU A 82 -2.63 -6.82 -4.92
N THR A 83 -1.55 -6.12 -4.54
CA THR A 83 -0.76 -5.32 -5.51
C THR A 83 -0.01 -6.21 -6.50
N GLU A 84 0.46 -7.42 -6.11
CA GLU A 84 1.01 -8.41 -7.04
C GLU A 84 -0.04 -8.81 -8.08
N VAL A 85 -1.28 -9.14 -7.65
CA VAL A 85 -2.38 -9.50 -8.56
C VAL A 85 -2.74 -8.34 -9.49
N THR A 86 -2.82 -7.11 -8.97
CA THR A 86 -3.10 -5.89 -9.74
C THR A 86 -2.02 -5.64 -10.79
N ARG A 87 -0.75 -5.82 -10.40
CA ARG A 87 0.39 -5.71 -11.29
C ARG A 87 0.32 -6.77 -12.41
N ALA A 88 -0.01 -8.01 -12.08
CA ALA A 88 -0.20 -9.07 -13.04
C ALA A 88 -1.35 -8.79 -14.02
N ALA A 89 -2.37 -8.03 -13.61
CA ALA A 89 -3.44 -7.51 -14.45
C ALA A 89 -3.07 -6.21 -15.20
N GLY A 90 -1.82 -5.72 -15.09
CA GLY A 90 -1.31 -4.55 -15.82
C GLY A 90 -1.91 -3.21 -15.40
N PHE A 91 -2.50 -3.08 -14.20
CA PHE A 91 -3.15 -1.86 -13.70
C PHE A 91 -4.23 -1.30 -14.63
N GLN A 92 -4.95 -2.17 -15.37
CA GLN A 92 -5.94 -1.76 -16.36
C GLN A 92 -7.21 -1.19 -15.73
N SER A 93 -7.57 -1.63 -14.52
CA SER A 93 -8.78 -1.24 -13.80
C SER A 93 -8.49 -1.17 -12.30
N PRO A 94 -9.13 -0.25 -11.55
CA PRO A 94 -9.10 -0.29 -10.09
C PRO A 94 -9.79 -1.54 -9.54
N LYS A 95 -10.71 -2.13 -10.30
CA LYS A 95 -11.39 -3.38 -9.96
C LYS A 95 -10.55 -4.57 -10.42
N VAL A 96 -10.11 -5.39 -9.46
CA VAL A 96 -9.19 -6.50 -9.69
C VAL A 96 -9.86 -7.80 -9.30
N HIS A 97 -10.00 -8.70 -10.26
CA HIS A 97 -10.64 -10.00 -10.08
C HIS A 97 -9.64 -11.08 -9.69
N PHE A 98 -10.06 -11.99 -8.82
CA PHE A 98 -9.27 -13.14 -8.36
C PHE A 98 -10.20 -14.29 -7.93
N THR A 99 -9.64 -15.49 -7.75
CA THR A 99 -10.29 -16.54 -6.98
C THR A 99 -9.77 -16.50 -5.54
N ARG A 100 -10.61 -16.80 -4.56
CA ARG A 100 -10.17 -16.85 -3.16
C ARG A 100 -9.07 -17.87 -2.95
N TYR A 101 -9.16 -19.02 -3.63
CA TYR A 101 -8.15 -20.07 -3.61
C TYR A 101 -6.78 -19.58 -4.11
N ASP A 102 -6.72 -18.91 -5.29
CA ASP A 102 -5.48 -18.36 -5.81
C ASP A 102 -4.86 -17.32 -4.87
N LEU A 103 -5.70 -16.50 -4.23
CA LEU A 103 -5.21 -15.51 -3.29
C LEU A 103 -4.60 -16.18 -2.05
N LEU A 104 -5.24 -17.23 -1.48
CA LEU A 104 -4.66 -18.02 -0.38
C LEU A 104 -3.34 -18.68 -0.78
N LYS A 105 -3.27 -19.25 -1.98
CA LYS A 105 -2.05 -19.86 -2.51
C LYS A 105 -0.91 -18.82 -2.62
N ARG A 106 -1.20 -17.61 -3.12
CA ARG A 106 -0.24 -16.52 -3.19
C ARG A 106 0.21 -16.03 -1.80
N LEU A 107 -0.70 -16.03 -0.82
CA LEU A 107 -0.41 -15.71 0.58
C LEU A 107 0.41 -16.82 1.29
N GLY A 108 0.54 -18.01 0.68
CA GLY A 108 1.13 -19.17 1.32
C GLY A 108 0.28 -19.74 2.45
N TRP A 109 -1.03 -19.50 2.43
CA TRP A 109 -1.95 -19.99 3.46
C TRP A 109 -2.60 -21.31 3.03
N PRO A 110 -2.81 -22.25 3.98
CA PRO A 110 -3.45 -23.50 3.68
C PRO A 110 -4.91 -23.32 3.26
N ASP A 111 -5.39 -24.19 2.37
CA ASP A 111 -6.79 -24.22 1.91
C ASP A 111 -7.70 -24.80 3.01
N LYS A 112 -8.16 -23.95 3.91
CA LYS A 112 -9.05 -24.31 5.03
C LYS A 112 -9.91 -23.11 5.45
N GLY A 113 -11.06 -23.37 6.08
CA GLY A 113 -12.03 -22.36 6.48
C GLY A 113 -11.44 -21.20 7.29
N SER A 114 -10.50 -21.48 8.22
CA SER A 114 -9.84 -20.43 9.01
C SER A 114 -9.00 -19.46 8.17
N SER A 115 -8.43 -19.92 7.04
CA SER A 115 -7.70 -19.05 6.12
C SER A 115 -8.65 -18.13 5.34
N TYR A 116 -9.81 -18.62 4.93
CA TYR A 116 -10.84 -17.78 4.29
C TYR A 116 -11.42 -16.75 5.26
N THR A 117 -11.67 -17.11 6.51
CA THR A 117 -12.09 -16.17 7.55
C THR A 117 -11.03 -15.10 7.82
N ARG A 118 -9.73 -15.51 7.85
CA ARG A 118 -8.61 -14.59 8.01
C ARG A 118 -8.52 -13.61 6.84
N LEU A 119 -8.69 -14.08 5.61
CA LEU A 119 -8.72 -13.23 4.41
C LEU A 119 -9.88 -12.24 4.46
N HIS A 120 -11.08 -12.68 4.81
CA HIS A 120 -12.26 -11.81 4.93
C HIS A 120 -12.00 -10.68 5.93
N ARG A 121 -11.56 -11.01 7.15
CA ARG A 121 -11.22 -10.01 8.18
C ARG A 121 -10.12 -9.03 7.74
N ALA A 122 -9.17 -9.48 6.93
CA ALA A 122 -8.14 -8.60 6.38
C ALA A 122 -8.74 -7.60 5.39
N LEU A 123 -9.64 -8.06 4.51
CA LEU A 123 -10.34 -7.18 3.56
C LEU A 123 -11.26 -6.18 4.28
N ASP A 124 -11.97 -6.61 5.35
CA ASP A 124 -12.79 -5.72 6.18
C ASP A 124 -11.95 -4.59 6.78
N ARG A 125 -10.76 -4.89 7.31
CA ARG A 125 -9.86 -3.86 7.86
C ARG A 125 -9.27 -2.96 6.79
N LEU A 126 -8.92 -3.50 5.62
CA LEU A 126 -8.41 -2.68 4.50
C LEU A 126 -9.50 -1.77 3.90
N LEU A 127 -10.76 -2.19 3.92
CA LEU A 127 -11.92 -1.40 3.55
C LEU A 127 -12.24 -0.34 4.61
N GLY A 128 -12.26 -0.75 5.89
CA GLY A 128 -12.70 0.11 7.00
C GLY A 128 -11.63 1.11 7.48
N VAL A 129 -10.37 0.99 7.05
CA VAL A 129 -9.32 1.92 7.46
C VAL A 129 -9.44 3.26 6.75
N THR A 130 -9.39 4.35 7.51
CA THR A 130 -9.27 5.72 6.99
C THR A 130 -7.87 6.24 7.24
N ILE A 131 -7.21 6.73 6.20
CA ILE A 131 -5.91 7.38 6.28
C ILE A 131 -6.11 8.86 6.00
N THR A 132 -5.66 9.73 6.91
CA THR A 132 -5.62 11.17 6.71
C THR A 132 -4.18 11.63 6.70
N ALA A 133 -3.76 12.20 5.58
CA ALA A 133 -2.44 12.77 5.38
C ALA A 133 -2.53 14.29 5.33
N ILE A 134 -1.77 14.99 6.16
CA ILE A 134 -1.60 16.43 6.10
C ILE A 134 -0.15 16.70 5.72
N ARG A 135 0.06 17.23 4.51
CA ARG A 135 1.38 17.42 3.88
C ARG A 135 2.24 16.16 3.84
N ALA A 136 1.61 14.99 3.93
CA ALA A 136 2.29 13.70 4.07
C ALA A 136 2.07 12.76 2.87
N PHE A 137 1.08 13.04 2.01
CA PHE A 137 0.85 12.31 0.77
C PHE A 137 1.48 13.08 -0.39
N TYR A 138 2.46 12.47 -1.05
CA TYR A 138 3.06 13.05 -2.25
C TYR A 138 2.26 12.63 -3.48
N ASP A 139 1.64 13.60 -4.13
CA ASP A 139 0.98 13.41 -5.43
C ASP A 139 2.05 13.51 -6.54
N ARG A 140 2.35 12.37 -7.18
CA ARG A 140 3.35 12.31 -8.22
C ARG A 140 2.93 13.05 -9.49
N ALA A 141 1.64 13.06 -9.81
CA ALA A 141 1.12 13.73 -11.00
C ALA A 141 1.16 15.26 -10.83
N ALA A 142 0.84 15.75 -9.63
CA ALA A 142 0.89 17.17 -9.30
C ALA A 142 2.28 17.65 -8.82
N HIS A 143 3.24 16.72 -8.62
CA HIS A 143 4.60 16.99 -8.09
C HIS A 143 4.62 17.76 -6.75
N THR A 144 3.63 17.53 -5.88
CA THR A 144 3.51 18.23 -4.60
C THR A 144 2.97 17.35 -3.49
N TYR A 145 3.14 17.80 -2.24
CA TYR A 145 2.46 17.19 -1.09
C TYR A 145 1.06 17.78 -0.96
N VAL A 146 0.08 16.90 -0.74
CA VAL A 146 -1.33 17.25 -0.62
C VAL A 146 -1.92 16.81 0.72
N ASP A 147 -2.96 17.52 1.15
CA ASP A 147 -3.79 17.13 2.27
C ASP A 147 -4.94 16.27 1.72
N VAL A 148 -4.98 15.00 2.13
CA VAL A 148 -5.96 14.05 1.60
C VAL A 148 -6.42 13.05 2.64
N GLY A 149 -7.70 12.66 2.57
CA GLY A 149 -8.27 11.54 3.32
C GLY A 149 -8.73 10.46 2.35
N PHE A 150 -8.37 9.21 2.60
CA PHE A 150 -8.69 8.09 1.73
C PHE A 150 -8.75 6.76 2.49
N HIS A 151 -9.33 5.75 1.86
CA HIS A 151 -9.30 4.34 2.26
C HIS A 151 -8.29 3.57 1.40
N ILE A 152 -7.94 2.35 1.78
CA ILE A 152 -7.11 1.49 0.92
C ILE A 152 -7.97 0.85 -0.17
N LEU A 153 -9.15 0.31 0.19
CA LEU A 153 -10.13 -0.26 -0.73
C LEU A 153 -11.42 0.57 -0.69
N ASP A 154 -12.11 0.68 -1.82
CA ASP A 154 -13.45 1.28 -1.91
C ASP A 154 -14.54 0.23 -1.70
N ASP A 155 -14.37 -0.96 -2.28
CA ASP A 155 -15.26 -2.10 -2.09
C ASP A 155 -14.56 -3.43 -2.38
N TYR A 156 -15.19 -4.53 -1.97
CA TYR A 156 -14.84 -5.88 -2.38
C TYR A 156 -16.09 -6.78 -2.42
N ALA A 157 -16.03 -7.87 -3.20
CA ALA A 157 -16.99 -8.94 -3.13
C ALA A 157 -16.30 -10.30 -3.19
N LEU A 158 -16.74 -11.20 -2.30
CA LEU A 158 -16.24 -12.56 -2.25
C LEU A 158 -17.37 -13.51 -2.67
N PHE A 159 -17.11 -14.28 -3.72
CA PHE A 159 -18.04 -15.28 -4.21
C PHE A 159 -17.51 -16.67 -3.89
N ASP A 160 -18.42 -17.56 -3.47
CA ASP A 160 -18.10 -18.97 -3.32
C ASP A 160 -17.97 -19.62 -4.68
N GLU A 161 -16.94 -20.45 -4.86
CA GLU A 161 -16.84 -21.26 -6.08
C GLU A 161 -17.99 -22.27 -6.10
N PRO A 162 -18.79 -22.35 -7.17
CA PRO A 162 -19.90 -23.28 -7.25
C PRO A 162 -19.37 -24.72 -7.12
N ARG A 163 -19.85 -25.45 -6.13
CA ARG A 163 -19.62 -26.90 -6.00
C ARG A 163 -20.62 -27.61 -6.91
N GLY A 164 -20.27 -27.80 -8.18
CA GLY A 164 -21.16 -28.54 -9.10
C GLY A 164 -20.72 -28.42 -10.57
N ARG A 165 -21.31 -29.28 -11.42
CA ARG A 165 -21.10 -29.28 -12.87
C ARG A 165 -21.66 -27.98 -13.46
N LYS A 166 -20.78 -27.16 -14.05
CA LYS A 166 -21.16 -25.93 -14.73
C LYS A 166 -21.83 -26.26 -16.07
N GLY A 167 -22.89 -25.53 -16.38
CA GLY A 167 -23.40 -25.46 -17.74
C GLY A 167 -22.37 -24.76 -18.66
N PRO A 168 -22.40 -25.02 -19.97
CA PRO A 168 -21.41 -24.51 -20.92
C PRO A 168 -21.40 -22.98 -21.07
N HIS A 169 -22.30 -22.23 -20.45
CA HIS A 169 -22.43 -20.75 -20.58
C HIS A 169 -22.39 -19.98 -19.26
N ASP A 170 -22.22 -20.65 -18.09
CA ASP A 170 -22.16 -19.96 -16.81
C ASP A 170 -20.71 -19.75 -16.37
N GLU A 171 -20.11 -18.60 -16.68
CA GLU A 171 -18.93 -18.13 -15.95
C GLU A 171 -19.38 -17.75 -14.53
N PRO A 172 -18.82 -18.41 -13.49
CA PRO A 172 -19.15 -18.06 -12.11
C PRO A 172 -18.67 -16.63 -11.81
N PRO A 173 -19.42 -15.88 -10.99
CA PRO A 173 -18.95 -14.57 -10.56
C PRO A 173 -17.59 -14.71 -9.86
N ARG A 174 -16.61 -13.90 -10.28
CA ARG A 174 -15.29 -13.88 -9.71
C ARG A 174 -15.24 -12.92 -8.54
N SER A 175 -14.61 -13.31 -7.44
CA SER A 175 -14.30 -12.40 -6.34
C SER A 175 -13.46 -11.23 -6.84
N TYR A 176 -13.63 -10.05 -6.24
CA TYR A 176 -12.86 -8.87 -6.61
C TYR A 176 -12.61 -7.96 -5.42
N ILE A 177 -11.62 -7.09 -5.58
CA ILE A 177 -11.47 -5.84 -4.81
C ILE A 177 -11.55 -4.66 -5.77
N ARG A 178 -11.87 -3.49 -5.20
CA ARG A 178 -11.71 -2.20 -5.88
C ARG A 178 -10.76 -1.32 -5.06
N TRP A 179 -9.67 -0.92 -5.67
CA TRP A 179 -8.74 0.04 -5.07
C TRP A 179 -9.41 1.41 -4.92
N ASN A 180 -9.11 2.08 -3.82
CA ASN A 180 -9.49 3.49 -3.69
C ASN A 180 -8.85 4.33 -4.80
N LYS A 181 -9.60 5.31 -5.29
CA LYS A 181 -9.19 6.18 -6.40
C LYS A 181 -7.83 6.86 -6.16
N THR A 182 -7.54 7.30 -4.92
CA THR A 182 -6.28 7.97 -4.56
C THR A 182 -5.10 7.01 -4.67
N ILE A 183 -5.25 5.78 -4.17
CA ILE A 183 -4.21 4.74 -4.25
C ILE A 183 -4.01 4.30 -5.70
N PHE A 184 -5.10 4.08 -6.44
CA PHE A 184 -5.00 3.64 -7.83
C PHE A 184 -4.38 4.72 -8.73
N ALA A 185 -4.73 6.00 -8.54
CA ALA A 185 -4.09 7.11 -9.24
C ALA A 185 -2.58 7.19 -8.95
N SER A 186 -2.16 6.91 -7.69
CA SER A 186 -0.74 6.85 -7.32
C SER A 186 0.00 5.72 -8.06
N PHE A 187 -0.62 4.54 -8.23
CA PHE A 187 -0.06 3.46 -9.05
C PHE A 187 0.10 3.89 -10.51
N LEU A 188 -0.93 4.50 -11.11
CA LEU A 188 -0.90 4.96 -12.50
C LEU A 188 0.12 6.08 -12.73
N ALA A 189 0.33 6.95 -11.76
CA ALA A 189 1.36 8.00 -11.78
C ALA A 189 2.78 7.44 -11.60
N GLY A 190 2.94 6.12 -11.42
CA GLY A 190 4.23 5.47 -11.20
C GLY A 190 4.85 5.77 -9.84
N TYR A 191 4.06 6.18 -8.84
CA TYR A 191 4.55 6.40 -7.47
C TYR A 191 4.47 5.13 -6.62
N ALA A 192 4.91 4.03 -7.22
CA ALA A 192 5.05 2.74 -6.58
C ALA A 192 6.39 2.11 -6.97
N LYS A 193 6.99 1.37 -6.04
CA LYS A 193 8.24 0.67 -6.27
C LYS A 193 8.00 -0.84 -6.37
N ARG A 194 8.74 -1.51 -7.25
CA ARG A 194 8.79 -2.97 -7.29
C ARG A 194 9.42 -3.49 -6.01
N LEU A 195 8.70 -4.35 -5.30
CA LEU A 195 9.15 -5.02 -4.08
C LEU A 195 9.32 -6.51 -4.36
N ASP A 196 10.46 -7.10 -4.02
CA ASP A 196 10.62 -8.56 -4.04
C ASP A 196 9.72 -9.18 -2.95
N LEU A 197 8.53 -9.61 -3.38
CA LEU A 197 7.56 -10.25 -2.51
C LEU A 197 8.06 -11.62 -2.02
N GLY A 198 8.86 -12.30 -2.82
CA GLY A 198 9.49 -13.55 -2.42
C GLY A 198 10.43 -13.38 -1.23
N LEU A 199 11.24 -12.32 -1.23
CA LEU A 199 12.07 -11.96 -0.09
C LEU A 199 11.20 -11.56 1.11
N TYR A 200 10.19 -10.69 0.91
CA TYR A 200 9.27 -10.26 1.96
C TYR A 200 8.59 -11.45 2.68
N LEU A 201 8.15 -12.45 1.92
CA LEU A 201 7.51 -13.67 2.47
C LEU A 201 8.46 -14.56 3.27
N ARG A 202 9.76 -14.53 2.97
CA ARG A 202 10.78 -15.29 3.73
C ARG A 202 11.13 -14.65 5.06
N LEU A 203 10.88 -13.33 5.23
CA LEU A 203 11.09 -12.64 6.49
C LEU A 203 10.04 -13.09 7.52
N ARG A 204 10.49 -13.38 8.73
CA ARG A 204 9.65 -14.00 9.77
C ARG A 204 8.92 -12.98 10.63
N SER A 205 9.59 -11.90 11.03
CA SER A 205 8.98 -10.91 11.92
C SER A 205 8.30 -9.77 11.16
N ALA A 206 7.24 -9.20 11.73
CA ALA A 206 6.59 -8.02 11.19
C ALA A 206 7.55 -6.82 11.14
N VAL A 207 8.42 -6.70 12.13
CA VAL A 207 9.47 -5.65 12.18
C VAL A 207 10.42 -5.81 11.00
N SER A 208 10.88 -7.04 10.70
CA SER A 208 11.77 -7.33 9.56
C SER A 208 11.09 -6.96 8.24
N ARG A 209 9.82 -7.34 8.07
CA ARG A 209 9.02 -7.05 6.86
C ARG A 209 8.81 -5.55 6.67
N ARG A 210 8.43 -4.84 7.72
CA ARG A 210 8.23 -3.39 7.66
C ARG A 210 9.53 -2.64 7.44
N LEU A 211 10.62 -3.05 8.12
CA LEU A 211 11.96 -2.49 7.93
C LEU A 211 12.45 -2.72 6.50
N TYR A 212 12.26 -3.92 5.93
CA TYR A 212 12.61 -4.22 4.56
C TYR A 212 11.91 -3.30 3.57
N ARG A 213 10.57 -3.13 3.65
CA ARG A 213 9.80 -2.22 2.79
C ARG A 213 10.35 -0.79 2.86
N TYR A 214 10.56 -0.30 4.08
CA TYR A 214 11.06 1.05 4.29
C TYR A 214 12.46 1.25 3.73
N LEU A 215 13.39 0.34 4.03
CA LEU A 215 14.77 0.42 3.55
C LEU A 215 14.87 0.19 2.03
N ASP A 216 14.01 -0.66 1.46
CA ASP A 216 13.96 -0.84 0.02
C ASP A 216 13.57 0.47 -0.70
N LYS A 217 12.60 1.23 -0.16
CA LYS A 217 12.31 2.59 -0.64
C LYS A 217 13.54 3.49 -0.57
N LYS A 218 14.32 3.43 0.51
CA LYS A 218 15.52 4.28 0.70
C LYS A 218 16.72 3.84 -0.14
N ARG A 219 16.69 2.62 -0.66
CA ARG A 219 17.68 2.06 -1.57
C ARG A 219 17.33 2.41 -3.03
N TYR A 220 17.50 3.66 -3.41
CA TYR A 220 17.29 4.15 -4.79
C TYR A 220 18.56 4.80 -5.31
N ASP A 221 18.68 4.96 -6.63
CA ASP A 221 19.79 5.64 -7.30
C ASP A 221 21.20 5.16 -6.89
N GLY A 222 21.34 3.85 -6.68
CA GLY A 222 22.66 3.26 -6.35
C GLY A 222 23.19 3.63 -4.97
N LYS A 223 22.39 4.22 -4.09
CA LYS A 223 22.80 4.52 -2.71
C LYS A 223 23.28 3.27 -2.00
N SER A 224 24.52 3.30 -1.54
CA SER A 224 25.15 2.21 -0.82
C SER A 224 24.85 2.21 0.68
N GLN A 225 24.38 3.35 1.22
CA GLN A 225 24.09 3.52 2.65
C GLN A 225 22.92 4.49 2.90
N PHE A 226 22.28 4.31 4.06
CA PHE A 226 21.22 5.18 4.55
C PHE A 226 21.36 5.39 6.07
N ARG A 227 21.15 6.62 6.53
CA ARG A 227 21.23 7.02 7.94
C ARG A 227 19.90 7.57 8.41
N ILE A 228 19.48 7.20 9.64
CA ILE A 228 18.24 7.68 10.23
C ILE A 228 18.36 7.68 11.76
N GLY A 229 17.72 8.64 12.45
CA GLY A 229 17.58 8.65 13.90
C GLY A 229 16.85 7.40 14.41
N LEU A 230 17.34 6.81 15.49
CA LEU A 230 16.79 5.58 16.05
C LEU A 230 15.31 5.71 16.43
N GLU A 231 14.92 6.78 17.11
CA GLU A 231 13.53 7.02 17.49
C GLU A 231 12.65 7.32 16.27
N LYS A 232 13.12 8.14 15.34
CA LYS A 232 12.40 8.43 14.09
C LYS A 232 12.12 7.15 13.30
N LEU A 233 13.11 6.26 13.21
CA LEU A 233 12.93 4.95 12.59
C LEU A 233 11.87 4.13 13.33
N ALA A 234 12.06 3.94 14.63
CA ALA A 234 11.22 3.05 15.43
C ALA A 234 9.77 3.53 15.48
N PHE A 235 9.54 4.79 15.80
CA PHE A 235 8.21 5.31 16.08
C PHE A 235 7.48 5.79 14.84
N GLU A 236 8.17 6.54 13.94
CA GLU A 236 7.51 7.18 12.81
C GLU A 236 7.52 6.33 11.54
N LYS A 237 8.53 5.44 11.37
CA LYS A 237 8.69 4.66 10.14
C LYS A 237 8.30 3.19 10.29
N LEU A 238 8.48 2.63 11.47
CA LEU A 238 8.10 1.25 11.74
C LEU A 238 6.79 1.13 12.54
N GLY A 239 6.42 2.12 13.34
CA GLY A 239 5.22 2.09 14.17
C GLY A 239 5.40 1.26 15.45
N MET A 240 6.60 1.22 16.01
CA MET A 240 6.86 0.61 17.31
C MET A 240 6.18 1.39 18.45
N SER A 241 5.99 0.74 19.59
CA SER A 241 5.43 1.39 20.77
C SER A 241 6.32 2.55 21.25
N ARG A 242 5.69 3.70 21.47
CA ARG A 242 6.39 4.88 22.02
C ARG A 242 6.81 4.72 23.49
N THR A 243 6.38 3.64 24.13
CA THR A 243 6.83 3.28 25.49
C THR A 243 8.18 2.57 25.50
N TYR A 244 8.74 2.23 24.32
CA TYR A 244 10.01 1.54 24.22
C TYR A 244 11.17 2.48 24.49
N PHE A 245 12.11 2.06 25.38
CA PHE A 245 13.41 2.69 25.54
C PHE A 245 14.37 2.27 24.41
N HIS A 246 15.45 3.00 24.23
CA HIS A 246 16.45 2.70 23.19
C HIS A 246 16.98 1.27 23.24
N SER A 247 17.13 0.68 24.45
CA SER A 247 17.56 -0.72 24.59
C SER A 247 16.52 -1.70 24.01
N HIS A 248 15.23 -1.48 24.26
CA HIS A 248 14.15 -2.30 23.70
C HIS A 248 14.07 -2.15 22.18
N ILE A 249 14.15 -0.92 21.66
CA ILE A 249 14.17 -0.66 20.22
C ILE A 249 15.33 -1.42 19.56
N ARG A 250 16.54 -1.34 20.13
CA ARG A 250 17.72 -2.04 19.61
C ARG A 250 17.55 -3.56 19.65
N ALA A 251 16.96 -4.12 20.68
CA ALA A 251 16.72 -5.55 20.81
C ALA A 251 15.73 -6.06 19.77
N GLU A 252 14.63 -5.33 19.52
CA GLU A 252 13.67 -5.66 18.46
C GLU A 252 14.27 -5.52 17.06
N LEU A 253 15.05 -4.46 16.83
CA LEU A 253 15.73 -4.24 15.55
C LEU A 253 16.83 -5.28 15.30
N ALA A 254 17.52 -5.78 16.33
CA ALA A 254 18.63 -6.75 16.17
C ALA A 254 18.18 -7.99 15.40
N ARG A 255 17.01 -8.55 15.74
CA ARG A 255 16.44 -9.71 15.02
C ARG A 255 16.12 -9.40 13.56
N ALA A 256 15.56 -8.21 13.31
CA ALA A 256 15.27 -7.76 11.95
C ALA A 256 16.56 -7.53 11.14
N HIS A 257 17.58 -6.96 11.75
CA HIS A 257 18.89 -6.77 11.13
C HIS A 257 19.53 -8.12 10.76
N GLU A 258 19.50 -9.11 11.67
CA GLU A 258 20.02 -10.46 11.39
C GLU A 258 19.31 -11.12 10.18
N GLU A 259 17.99 -11.01 10.09
CA GLU A 259 17.25 -11.54 8.95
C GLU A 259 17.66 -10.84 7.63
N LEU A 260 17.78 -9.52 7.62
CA LEU A 260 18.13 -8.74 6.44
C LEU A 260 19.60 -8.90 6.04
N LEU A 261 20.51 -9.11 6.99
CA LEU A 261 21.92 -9.47 6.74
C LEU A 261 22.03 -10.88 6.15
N ARG A 262 21.31 -11.85 6.73
CA ARG A 262 21.34 -13.26 6.27
C ARG A 262 20.83 -13.42 4.85
N CYS A 263 19.81 -12.64 4.44
CA CYS A 263 19.31 -12.69 3.06
C CYS A 263 20.13 -11.80 2.09
N GLY A 264 21.18 -11.13 2.55
CA GLY A 264 22.05 -10.30 1.73
C GLY A 264 21.46 -8.94 1.32
N PHE A 265 20.28 -8.57 1.83
CA PHE A 265 19.69 -7.24 1.59
C PHE A 265 20.53 -6.14 2.24
N LEU A 266 20.99 -6.38 3.46
CA LEU A 266 22.01 -5.56 4.13
C LEU A 266 23.36 -6.29 4.14
N ARG A 267 24.45 -5.52 4.10
CA ARG A 267 25.81 -6.01 4.35
C ARG A 267 26.38 -5.52 5.67
N GLY A 268 25.73 -4.57 6.33
CA GLY A 268 26.16 -4.04 7.62
C GLY A 268 25.14 -3.09 8.21
N VAL A 269 25.13 -3.04 9.54
CA VAL A 269 24.35 -2.10 10.34
C VAL A 269 25.24 -1.58 11.45
N ASP A 270 25.32 -0.27 11.60
CA ASP A 270 26.06 0.38 12.67
C ASP A 270 25.18 1.36 13.42
N TYR A 271 25.59 1.66 14.65
CA TYR A 271 24.99 2.70 15.47
C TYR A 271 26.02 3.79 15.71
N GLU A 272 25.64 5.02 15.39
CA GLU A 272 26.47 6.22 15.56
C GLU A 272 25.73 7.22 16.44
N ALA A 273 26.44 8.19 16.99
CA ALA A 273 25.82 9.39 17.59
C ALA A 273 25.76 10.50 16.53
N SER A 274 24.66 11.21 16.46
CA SER A 274 24.55 12.42 15.63
C SER A 274 25.59 13.46 16.08
N ARG A 275 26.37 13.96 15.17
CA ARG A 275 27.38 15.00 15.48
C ARG A 275 26.76 16.32 15.91
N THR A 276 25.50 16.57 15.53
CA THR A 276 24.80 17.82 15.79
C THR A 276 23.94 17.75 17.04
N THR A 277 23.21 16.63 17.25
CA THR A 277 22.25 16.50 18.36
C THR A 277 22.69 15.51 19.43
N GLY A 278 23.71 14.70 19.19
CA GLY A 278 24.11 13.59 20.07
C GLY A 278 23.15 12.39 20.06
N GLU A 279 22.04 12.47 19.34
CA GLU A 279 21.03 11.41 19.27
C GLU A 279 21.56 10.15 18.57
N PRO A 280 21.11 8.95 18.97
CA PRO A 280 21.53 7.72 18.34
C PRO A 280 20.98 7.62 16.91
N LEU A 281 21.87 7.36 15.95
CA LEU A 281 21.58 7.10 14.56
C LEU A 281 21.79 5.62 14.25
N VAL A 282 20.98 5.08 13.33
CA VAL A 282 21.22 3.78 12.70
C VAL A 282 21.72 4.01 11.28
N VAL A 283 22.82 3.35 10.94
CA VAL A 283 23.45 3.41 9.61
C VAL A 283 23.30 2.04 8.95
N TYR A 284 22.57 2.01 7.85
CA TYR A 284 22.37 0.83 7.03
C TYR A 284 23.31 0.84 5.83
N ARG A 285 24.06 -0.23 5.61
CA ARG A 285 24.83 -0.46 4.38
C ARG A 285 24.11 -1.53 3.56
N PHE A 286 23.72 -1.17 2.35
CA PHE A 286 23.00 -2.08 1.47
C PHE A 286 23.91 -3.13 0.84
N GLY A 287 23.41 -4.36 0.77
CA GLY A 287 24.04 -5.48 0.08
C GLY A 287 23.78 -5.43 -1.44
N ARG A 288 24.41 -6.35 -2.16
CA ARG A 288 24.18 -6.55 -3.60
C ARG A 288 23.06 -7.59 -3.83
N VAL A 289 21.88 -7.39 -3.29
CA VAL A 289 20.74 -8.15 -3.76
C VAL A 289 20.41 -7.61 -5.15
N PRO A 290 20.40 -8.42 -6.20
CA PRO A 290 19.95 -7.99 -7.51
C PRO A 290 18.55 -7.42 -7.36
N GLN A 291 18.35 -6.15 -7.69
CA GLN A 291 17.01 -5.65 -7.92
C GLN A 291 16.51 -6.39 -9.16
N PRO A 292 15.27 -6.89 -9.17
CA PRO A 292 14.71 -7.44 -10.39
C PRO A 292 14.84 -6.37 -11.47
N SER A 293 15.63 -6.65 -12.50
CA SER A 293 15.81 -5.72 -13.61
C SER A 293 14.46 -5.46 -14.28
N GLU A 294 14.32 -4.30 -14.87
CA GLU A 294 13.12 -3.99 -15.66
C GLU A 294 12.94 -5.06 -16.75
N GLY A 295 11.77 -5.67 -16.81
CA GLY A 295 11.49 -6.72 -17.77
C GLY A 295 11.71 -8.17 -17.29
N GLN A 296 12.36 -8.44 -16.18
CA GLN A 296 12.56 -9.84 -15.72
C GLN A 296 11.27 -10.58 -15.43
N GLU A 297 10.24 -9.88 -14.96
CA GLU A 297 8.93 -10.47 -14.72
C GLU A 297 8.24 -10.81 -16.04
N GLU A 298 8.32 -9.89 -16.99
CA GLU A 298 7.76 -10.07 -18.33
C GLU A 298 8.44 -11.23 -19.05
N VAL A 299 9.77 -11.36 -18.92
CA VAL A 299 10.52 -12.53 -19.43
C VAL A 299 10.04 -13.82 -18.78
N ALA A 300 9.94 -13.87 -17.43
CA ALA A 300 9.47 -15.06 -16.72
C ALA A 300 8.05 -15.44 -17.16
N ARG A 301 7.16 -14.46 -17.32
CA ARG A 301 5.78 -14.69 -17.74
C ARG A 301 5.65 -15.19 -19.18
N LEU A 302 6.51 -14.70 -20.08
CA LEU A 302 6.60 -15.22 -21.45
C LEU A 302 7.08 -16.67 -21.47
N ILE A 303 8.07 -17.02 -20.65
CA ILE A 303 8.57 -18.40 -20.50
C ILE A 303 7.49 -19.33 -19.96
N GLU A 304 6.69 -18.89 -18.99
CA GLU A 304 5.54 -19.64 -18.45
C GLU A 304 4.48 -19.94 -19.51
N LEU A 305 4.30 -19.03 -20.45
CA LEU A 305 3.40 -19.23 -21.59
C LEU A 305 3.98 -20.15 -22.67
N GLY A 306 5.23 -20.61 -22.49
CA GLY A 306 5.91 -21.50 -23.43
C GLY A 306 6.82 -20.79 -24.44
N VAL A 307 7.05 -19.49 -24.31
CA VAL A 307 8.01 -18.75 -25.17
C VAL A 307 9.43 -19.14 -24.78
N ALA A 308 10.27 -19.45 -25.77
CA ALA A 308 11.69 -19.76 -25.51
C ALA A 308 12.41 -18.59 -24.87
N GLU A 309 13.23 -18.83 -23.85
CA GLU A 309 13.94 -17.79 -23.08
C GLU A 309 14.68 -16.75 -23.92
N PRO A 310 15.44 -17.10 -24.99
CA PRO A 310 16.12 -16.12 -25.85
C PRO A 310 15.12 -15.16 -26.53
N VAL A 311 13.96 -15.66 -26.96
CA VAL A 311 12.91 -14.86 -27.60
C VAL A 311 12.21 -13.98 -26.59
N ALA A 312 11.95 -14.49 -25.40
CA ALA A 312 11.35 -13.71 -24.31
C ALA A 312 12.26 -12.53 -23.90
N VAL A 313 13.55 -12.78 -23.76
CA VAL A 313 14.56 -11.73 -23.47
C VAL A 313 14.65 -10.71 -24.61
N GLU A 314 14.67 -11.14 -25.87
CA GLU A 314 14.68 -10.25 -27.05
C GLU A 314 13.45 -9.31 -27.04
N LEU A 315 12.24 -9.87 -26.91
CA LEU A 315 11.00 -9.10 -26.94
C LEU A 315 10.96 -8.03 -25.83
N VAL A 316 11.33 -8.43 -24.63
CA VAL A 316 11.31 -7.53 -23.46
C VAL A 316 12.38 -6.46 -23.57
N THR A 317 13.57 -6.80 -24.07
CA THR A 317 14.66 -5.83 -24.27
C THR A 317 14.30 -4.82 -25.37
N THR A 318 13.54 -5.25 -26.38
CA THR A 318 13.12 -4.41 -27.51
C THR A 318 12.00 -3.45 -27.10
N ASP A 319 10.94 -3.96 -26.47
CA ASP A 319 9.78 -3.14 -26.08
C ASP A 319 9.02 -3.78 -24.90
N VAL A 320 9.49 -3.50 -23.67
CA VAL A 320 8.86 -4.00 -22.43
C VAL A 320 7.42 -3.50 -22.26
N VAL A 321 7.10 -2.31 -22.81
CA VAL A 321 5.76 -1.73 -22.70
C VAL A 321 4.78 -2.51 -23.56
N ALA A 322 5.14 -2.76 -24.82
CA ALA A 322 4.32 -3.56 -25.71
C ALA A 322 4.13 -5.00 -25.18
N VAL A 323 5.17 -5.62 -24.63
CA VAL A 323 5.06 -6.94 -23.98
C VAL A 323 4.06 -6.91 -22.86
N ARG A 324 4.12 -5.90 -21.99
CA ARG A 324 3.21 -5.74 -20.85
C ARG A 324 1.76 -5.54 -21.27
N GLU A 325 1.54 -4.70 -22.26
CA GLU A 325 0.20 -4.46 -22.84
C GLU A 325 -0.38 -5.75 -23.45
N GLN A 326 0.38 -6.46 -24.26
CA GLN A 326 -0.11 -7.66 -24.91
C GLN A 326 -0.33 -8.83 -23.93
N LEU A 327 0.49 -8.95 -22.88
CA LEU A 327 0.27 -9.90 -21.79
C LEU A 327 -1.04 -9.60 -21.01
N ALA A 328 -1.38 -8.34 -20.80
CA ALA A 328 -2.62 -7.93 -20.16
C ALA A 328 -3.85 -8.22 -21.04
N LEU A 329 -3.70 -8.18 -22.36
CA LEU A 329 -4.76 -8.45 -23.34
C LEU A 329 -4.94 -9.94 -23.67
N LEU A 330 -4.00 -10.79 -23.27
CA LEU A 330 -4.03 -12.23 -23.57
C LEU A 330 -5.31 -12.94 -23.08
N PRO A 331 -5.88 -12.66 -21.89
CA PRO A 331 -7.12 -13.28 -21.42
C PRO A 331 -8.36 -12.99 -22.29
N PHE A 332 -8.29 -11.96 -23.15
CA PHE A 332 -9.37 -11.55 -24.06
C PHE A 332 -9.19 -12.08 -25.48
N ARG A 333 -8.21 -12.95 -25.68
CA ARG A 333 -7.91 -13.58 -26.97
C ARG A 333 -8.05 -15.09 -26.86
N ASP A 334 -8.76 -15.68 -27.78
CA ASP A 334 -8.89 -17.14 -27.88
C ASP A 334 -7.63 -17.69 -28.56
N ALA A 335 -6.74 -18.31 -27.77
CA ALA A 335 -5.45 -18.79 -28.24
C ALA A 335 -5.31 -20.29 -28.04
N ARG A 336 -5.17 -21.06 -29.16
CA ARG A 336 -4.76 -22.46 -29.09
C ARG A 336 -3.29 -22.60 -28.67
N ASP A 337 -2.46 -21.63 -29.05
CA ASP A 337 -1.04 -21.54 -28.67
C ASP A 337 -0.78 -20.11 -28.12
N PRO A 338 -0.80 -19.94 -26.81
CA PRO A 338 -0.54 -18.66 -26.18
C PRO A 338 0.87 -18.13 -26.45
N ALA A 339 1.88 -19.02 -26.60
CA ALA A 339 3.26 -18.63 -26.84
C ALA A 339 3.43 -18.01 -28.24
N ALA A 340 2.93 -18.67 -29.27
CA ALA A 340 2.99 -18.14 -30.64
C ALA A 340 2.18 -16.86 -30.80
N LEU A 341 0.99 -16.81 -30.17
CA LEU A 341 0.11 -15.64 -30.23
C LEU A 341 0.77 -14.41 -29.59
N ILE A 342 1.33 -14.54 -28.38
CA ILE A 342 1.92 -13.40 -27.67
C ILE A 342 3.15 -12.84 -28.40
N VAL A 343 4.00 -13.71 -28.97
CA VAL A 343 5.18 -13.31 -29.75
C VAL A 343 4.76 -12.49 -30.96
N THR A 344 3.75 -12.96 -31.69
CA THR A 344 3.23 -12.27 -32.89
C THR A 344 2.55 -10.94 -32.48
N ALA A 345 1.72 -10.96 -31.46
CA ALA A 345 1.00 -9.77 -30.99
C ALA A 345 1.94 -8.64 -30.53
N VAL A 346 3.06 -8.98 -29.89
CA VAL A 346 4.08 -8.00 -29.49
C VAL A 346 4.83 -7.46 -30.71
N ARG A 347 5.31 -8.33 -31.62
CA ARG A 347 6.09 -7.93 -32.79
C ARG A 347 5.28 -7.07 -33.76
N GLU A 348 4.00 -7.41 -33.96
CA GLU A 348 3.11 -6.72 -34.89
C GLU A 348 2.29 -5.60 -34.23
N ARG A 349 2.46 -5.38 -32.92
CA ARG A 349 1.72 -4.38 -32.13
C ARG A 349 0.22 -4.48 -32.33
N TRP A 350 -0.32 -5.65 -32.10
CA TRP A 350 -1.74 -5.89 -32.28
C TRP A 350 -2.61 -4.96 -31.46
N PRO A 351 -3.70 -4.43 -32.07
CA PRO A 351 -4.61 -3.55 -31.34
C PRO A 351 -5.37 -4.28 -30.24
N GLU A 352 -5.93 -3.50 -29.33
CA GLU A 352 -6.79 -4.00 -28.25
C GLU A 352 -7.99 -4.76 -28.82
N PRO A 353 -8.25 -6.02 -28.40
CA PRO A 353 -9.36 -6.81 -28.88
C PRO A 353 -10.71 -6.20 -28.47
N PRO A 354 -11.80 -6.38 -29.26
CA PRO A 354 -13.13 -5.85 -28.95
C PRO A 354 -13.65 -6.30 -27.57
N ALA A 355 -13.33 -7.53 -27.16
CA ALA A 355 -13.70 -8.07 -25.85
C ALA A 355 -13.06 -7.29 -24.68
N ALA A 356 -11.80 -6.88 -24.82
CA ALA A 356 -11.13 -6.07 -23.81
C ALA A 356 -11.72 -4.66 -23.73
N ARG A 357 -12.05 -4.04 -24.88
CA ARG A 357 -12.74 -2.74 -24.92
C ARG A 357 -14.12 -2.82 -24.29
N ALA A 358 -14.88 -3.89 -24.56
CA ALA A 358 -16.20 -4.12 -23.95
C ALA A 358 -16.10 -4.34 -22.43
N ALA A 359 -15.08 -5.04 -21.96
CA ALA A 359 -14.82 -5.21 -20.53
C ALA A 359 -14.49 -3.88 -19.86
N ARG A 360 -13.63 -3.05 -20.47
CA ARG A 360 -13.33 -1.70 -19.97
C ARG A 360 -14.55 -0.78 -19.96
N ALA A 361 -15.41 -0.85 -21.02
CA ALA A 361 -16.62 -0.06 -21.07
C ALA A 361 -17.64 -0.44 -19.99
N ARG A 362 -17.66 -1.71 -19.55
CA ARG A 362 -18.50 -2.17 -18.44
C ARG A 362 -17.94 -1.76 -17.07
N ASP A 363 -16.63 -1.55 -16.96
CA ASP A 363 -15.96 -1.10 -15.73
C ASP A 363 -15.92 0.44 -15.60
N VAL A 364 -16.29 1.21 -16.63
CA VAL A 364 -16.54 2.64 -16.54
C VAL A 364 -17.93 2.81 -15.91
N PRO A 365 -18.07 3.44 -14.74
CA PRO A 365 -19.39 3.72 -14.17
C PRO A 365 -20.16 4.58 -15.17
N THR A 366 -21.20 4.02 -15.79
CA THR A 366 -22.16 4.84 -16.51
C THR A 366 -22.86 5.73 -15.50
N ALA A 367 -23.09 6.99 -15.86
CA ALA A 367 -23.81 7.96 -15.01
C ALA A 367 -25.21 7.47 -14.56
N ALA A 368 -25.67 6.31 -15.04
CA ALA A 368 -26.91 5.64 -14.67
C ALA A 368 -26.77 4.72 -13.44
N ASP A 369 -25.56 4.21 -13.13
CA ASP A 369 -25.34 3.34 -11.96
C ASP A 369 -25.16 4.13 -10.65
N ASP A 370 -25.06 5.46 -10.73
CA ASP A 370 -24.89 6.35 -9.57
C ASP A 370 -26.24 6.68 -8.86
N GLN A 371 -27.38 6.08 -9.34
CA GLN A 371 -28.70 6.32 -8.73
C GLN A 371 -29.13 5.28 -7.69
N GLY A 372 -28.27 4.30 -7.36
CA GLY A 372 -28.63 3.17 -6.48
C GLY A 372 -27.81 3.01 -5.21
N SER A 373 -26.77 3.79 -4.93
CA SER A 373 -26.03 3.70 -3.68
C SER A 373 -26.21 4.95 -2.86
N CYS A 374 -26.80 4.76 -1.70
CA CYS A 374 -26.84 5.61 -0.50
C CYS A 374 -26.23 7.02 -0.73
N GLN A 375 -27.10 7.99 -0.94
CA GLN A 375 -26.77 9.41 -0.84
C GLN A 375 -26.25 9.70 0.58
N GLN A 376 -24.96 9.50 0.81
CA GLN A 376 -24.30 10.39 1.75
C GLN A 376 -24.20 11.74 1.06
N PRO A 377 -24.75 12.82 1.67
CA PRO A 377 -24.69 14.13 1.06
C PRO A 377 -23.22 14.45 0.75
N ARG A 378 -22.92 14.80 -0.49
CA ARG A 378 -21.72 15.57 -0.81
C ARG A 378 -21.79 16.77 0.11
N GLN A 379 -21.03 16.75 1.18
CA GLN A 379 -20.78 17.96 1.95
C GLN A 379 -20.04 18.87 0.96
N ALA A 380 -20.79 19.80 0.36
CA ALA A 380 -20.25 21.04 -0.12
C ALA A 380 -19.34 21.52 1.00
N GLY A 381 -18.06 21.77 0.69
CA GLY A 381 -17.05 22.05 1.69
C GLY A 381 -17.58 23.08 2.68
N PHE A 382 -17.85 22.64 3.90
CA PHE A 382 -18.37 23.50 4.96
C PHE A 382 -17.28 24.52 5.25
N ASP A 383 -17.51 25.76 4.85
CA ASP A 383 -16.55 26.84 5.07
C ASP A 383 -16.56 27.21 6.56
N VAL A 384 -15.62 26.62 7.28
CA VAL A 384 -15.45 26.80 8.73
C VAL A 384 -15.18 28.28 9.06
N ASP A 385 -14.45 29.00 8.21
CA ASP A 385 -14.11 30.43 8.46
C ASP A 385 -15.33 31.33 8.27
N ALA A 386 -16.15 31.03 7.26
CA ALA A 386 -17.42 31.73 7.06
C ALA A 386 -18.42 31.42 8.19
N ALA A 387 -18.44 30.18 8.69
CA ALA A 387 -19.32 29.81 9.82
C ALA A 387 -18.86 30.45 11.13
N LEU A 388 -17.57 30.46 11.42
CA LEU A 388 -16.99 31.14 12.59
C LEU A 388 -17.17 32.68 12.52
N GLY A 389 -17.15 33.24 11.32
CA GLY A 389 -17.37 34.68 11.11
C GLY A 389 -18.80 35.18 11.44
N ARG A 390 -19.77 34.25 11.50
CA ARG A 390 -21.17 34.56 11.89
C ARG A 390 -21.40 34.53 13.39
N LEU A 391 -20.47 34.01 14.17
CA LEU A 391 -20.56 33.90 15.61
C LEU A 391 -20.00 35.16 16.29
N SER A 392 -20.54 35.48 17.48
CA SER A 392 -19.93 36.50 18.31
C SER A 392 -18.52 36.11 18.74
N PRO A 393 -17.62 37.08 19.00
CA PRO A 393 -16.23 36.75 19.44
C PRO A 393 -16.16 35.85 20.66
N ALA A 394 -17.10 36.01 21.59
CA ALA A 394 -17.19 35.17 22.78
C ALA A 394 -17.61 33.70 22.45
N ALA A 395 -18.62 33.54 21.58
CA ALA A 395 -19.08 32.20 21.15
C ALA A 395 -18.01 31.48 20.32
N ARG A 396 -17.29 32.21 19.48
CA ARG A 396 -16.17 31.70 18.72
C ARG A 396 -15.04 31.17 19.62
N ALA A 397 -14.61 31.99 20.59
CA ALA A 397 -13.56 31.60 21.52
C ALA A 397 -13.95 30.37 22.36
N GLU A 398 -15.21 30.25 22.76
CA GLU A 398 -15.72 29.08 23.50
C GLU A 398 -15.71 27.81 22.66
N LEU A 399 -16.12 27.89 21.40
CA LEU A 399 -16.08 26.75 20.48
C LEU A 399 -14.65 26.31 20.17
N GLU A 400 -13.74 27.27 19.96
CA GLU A 400 -12.31 26.98 19.75
C GLU A 400 -11.69 26.32 20.99
N ARG A 401 -12.03 26.79 22.19
CA ARG A 401 -11.59 26.19 23.46
C ARG A 401 -12.10 24.76 23.60
N ARG A 402 -13.40 24.54 23.39
CA ARG A 402 -14.03 23.22 23.47
C ARG A 402 -13.41 22.24 22.46
N ALA A 403 -13.25 22.65 21.23
CA ALA A 403 -12.60 21.80 20.21
C ALA A 403 -11.16 21.47 20.59
N ALA A 404 -10.42 22.43 21.13
CA ALA A 404 -9.05 22.20 21.59
C ALA A 404 -8.99 21.23 22.79
N GLU A 405 -9.92 21.31 23.74
CA GLU A 405 -10.03 20.39 24.88
C GLU A 405 -10.37 18.97 24.42
N GLU A 406 -11.32 18.81 23.50
CA GLU A 406 -11.66 17.51 22.93
C GLU A 406 -10.47 16.89 22.19
N VAL A 407 -9.74 17.67 21.39
CA VAL A 407 -8.52 17.23 20.71
C VAL A 407 -7.42 16.84 21.72
N ARG A 408 -7.23 17.59 22.80
CA ARG A 408 -6.27 17.25 23.86
C ARG A 408 -6.61 15.90 24.51
N ARG A 409 -7.89 15.66 24.77
CA ARG A 409 -8.36 14.41 25.38
C ARG A 409 -8.20 13.22 24.44
N GLU A 410 -8.54 13.40 23.16
CA GLU A 410 -8.49 12.34 22.14
C GLU A 410 -7.06 12.07 21.63
N ASN A 411 -6.19 13.10 21.67
CA ASN A 411 -4.83 13.04 21.11
C ASN A 411 -3.78 13.60 22.09
N PRO A 412 -3.54 12.96 23.24
CA PRO A 412 -2.65 13.50 24.30
C PRO A 412 -1.20 13.72 23.82
N GLN A 413 -0.77 13.05 22.76
CA GLN A 413 0.58 13.20 22.22
C GLN A 413 0.73 14.49 21.40
N VAL A 414 -0.29 14.85 20.61
CA VAL A 414 -0.32 16.09 19.82
C VAL A 414 -0.57 17.28 20.76
N ALA A 415 -1.28 17.05 21.86
CA ALA A 415 -1.56 18.04 22.90
C ALA A 415 -0.32 18.59 23.61
N ARG A 416 0.81 17.84 23.58
CA ARG A 416 2.10 18.32 24.11
C ARG A 416 2.69 19.49 23.30
N TYR A 417 2.20 19.71 22.09
CA TYR A 417 2.67 20.75 21.18
C TYR A 417 1.48 21.60 20.70
N PRO A 418 0.85 22.40 21.61
CA PRO A 418 -0.38 23.14 21.29
C PRO A 418 -0.20 24.17 20.17
N ASP A 419 1.01 24.68 19.96
CA ASP A 419 1.35 25.62 18.89
C ASP A 419 1.74 24.94 17.57
N SER A 420 1.71 23.61 17.51
CA SER A 420 2.01 22.89 16.29
C SER A 420 0.91 23.06 15.23
N ALA A 421 1.30 23.06 13.95
CA ALA A 421 0.35 23.04 12.84
C ALA A 421 -0.58 21.81 12.90
N ALA A 422 -0.08 20.68 13.41
CA ALA A 422 -0.83 19.45 13.60
C ALA A 422 -1.96 19.62 14.64
N PHE A 423 -1.68 20.23 15.80
CA PHE A 423 -2.70 20.49 16.81
C PHE A 423 -3.76 21.45 16.27
N ARG A 424 -3.37 22.55 15.64
CA ARG A 424 -4.29 23.51 15.02
C ARG A 424 -5.16 22.89 13.94
N ALA A 425 -4.62 22.00 13.10
CA ALA A 425 -5.37 21.28 12.06
C ALA A 425 -6.43 20.35 12.65
N LEU A 426 -6.09 19.62 13.73
CA LEU A 426 -7.04 18.76 14.45
C LEU A 426 -8.15 19.58 15.11
N VAL A 427 -7.80 20.69 15.74
CA VAL A 427 -8.77 21.63 16.33
C VAL A 427 -9.71 22.19 15.25
N ARG A 428 -9.19 22.62 14.11
CA ARG A 428 -10.00 23.12 12.99
C ARG A 428 -10.96 22.07 12.44
N ARG A 429 -10.49 20.82 12.33
CA ARG A 429 -11.34 19.68 11.92
C ARG A 429 -12.45 19.41 12.92
N ARG A 430 -12.14 19.48 14.22
CA ARG A 430 -13.13 19.28 15.28
C ARG A 430 -14.16 20.40 15.29
N LEU A 431 -13.72 21.64 15.07
CA LEU A 431 -14.60 22.78 14.86
C LEU A 431 -15.55 22.58 13.70
N ALA A 432 -15.05 22.11 12.54
CA ALA A 432 -15.90 21.77 11.39
C ALA A 432 -16.97 20.76 11.75
N ALA A 433 -16.63 19.71 12.49
CA ALA A 433 -17.57 18.68 12.92
C ALA A 433 -18.63 19.21 13.90
N ILE A 434 -18.22 20.05 14.86
CA ILE A 434 -19.15 20.66 15.83
C ILE A 434 -20.12 21.61 15.13
N LEU A 435 -19.62 22.47 14.23
CA LEU A 435 -20.44 23.43 13.49
C LEU A 435 -21.40 22.74 12.50
N ALA A 436 -20.95 21.66 11.85
CA ALA A 436 -21.79 20.86 10.97
C ALA A 436 -22.94 20.16 11.75
N ALA A 437 -22.66 19.68 12.96
CA ALA A 437 -23.68 19.08 13.82
C ALA A 437 -24.70 20.10 14.34
N GLN A 438 -24.30 21.35 14.56
CA GLN A 438 -25.18 22.45 14.97
C GLN A 438 -26.06 22.95 13.82
N GLY A 439 -25.52 23.01 12.59
CA GLY A 439 -26.26 23.44 11.40
C GLY A 439 -27.24 22.39 10.85
N ALA A 440 -27.19 21.16 11.33
CA ALA A 440 -28.16 20.10 11.01
C ALA A 440 -29.38 20.07 11.96
N THR A 441 -29.39 20.94 12.97
CA THR A 441 -30.44 21.04 14.02
C THR A 441 -31.29 22.32 13.90
N GLU A 442 -30.96 23.21 12.96
CA GLU A 442 -31.80 24.33 12.51
C GLU A 442 -32.42 24.03 11.12
#